data_58ff71062f49434d4fbb6fb9ad9e98c3
#
_entry.id   58ff71062f49434d4fbb6fb9ad9e98c3
#
_cell.length_a   1.000
_cell.length_b   1.000
_cell.length_c   1.000
_cell.angle_alpha   90.00
_cell.angle_beta   90.00
_cell.angle_gamma   90.00
#
_symmetry.space_group_name_H-M   'P 1'
#
loop_
_entity.id
_entity.type
_entity.pdbx_description
1 polymer ?
#
loop_
_entity_poly.entity_id
_entity_poly.type
_entity_poly.pdbx_seq_one_letter_code
_entity_poly.pdbx_strand_id
1 'polypeptide(L)' 'MKKIWLCAWCINGLCSHGEKIYQGNEIDERECEACGEIDTCYECIKED' A
#
# COMPACT_ATOMS: atom_id res chain seq x y z
N MET A 1 2.56 11.60 8.49
CA MET A 1 1.71 10.73 7.65
C MET A 1 2.10 10.87 6.18
N LYS A 2 2.17 9.77 5.48
CA LYS A 2 2.56 9.75 4.08
C LYS A 2 1.59 8.91 3.27
N LYS A 3 1.12 9.45 2.16
CA LYS A 3 0.23 8.72 1.25
C LYS A 3 1.07 7.91 0.26
N ILE A 4 0.81 6.62 0.20
CA ILE A 4 1.51 5.73 -0.72
C ILE A 4 0.50 4.78 -1.38
N TRP A 5 0.90 4.19 -2.50
CA TRP A 5 0.07 3.23 -3.23
C TRP A 5 0.71 1.86 -3.13
N LEU A 6 -0.04 0.92 -2.60
CA LEU A 6 0.46 -0.44 -2.36
C LEU A 6 -0.52 -1.47 -2.92
N CYS A 7 0.02 -2.52 -3.51
CA CYS A 7 -0.81 -3.64 -3.95
C CYS A 7 -1.22 -4.48 -2.73
N ALA A 8 -2.24 -5.31 -2.90
CA ALA A 8 -2.78 -6.11 -1.80
C ALA A 8 -1.72 -6.97 -1.12
N TRP A 9 -0.81 -7.55 -1.90
CA TRP A 9 0.26 -8.38 -1.35
C TRP A 9 1.19 -7.59 -0.44
N CYS A 10 1.54 -6.37 -0.86
CA CYS A 10 2.43 -5.54 -0.06
C CYS A 10 1.74 -5.06 1.21
N ILE A 11 0.45 -4.70 1.13
CA ILE A 11 -0.31 -4.30 2.31
C ILE A 11 -0.32 -5.44 3.32
N ASN A 12 -0.64 -6.64 2.87
CA ASN A 12 -0.70 -7.80 3.74
C ASN A 12 0.67 -8.12 4.36
N GLY A 13 1.72 -8.05 3.56
CA GLY A 13 3.08 -8.31 4.04
C GLY A 13 3.55 -7.30 5.08
N LEU A 14 3.34 -6.02 4.79
CA LEU A 14 3.78 -4.96 5.71
C LEU A 14 2.98 -4.99 7.02
N CYS A 15 1.68 -5.26 6.94
CA CYS A 15 0.87 -5.39 8.14
C CYS A 15 1.32 -6.59 8.99
N SER A 16 1.74 -7.67 8.35
CA SER A 16 2.27 -8.85 9.05
C SER A 16 3.56 -8.54 9.79
N HIS A 17 4.30 -7.53 9.32
CA HIS A 17 5.53 -7.09 9.98
C HIS A 17 5.29 -6.03 11.04
N GLY A 18 4.03 -5.71 11.33
CA GLY A 18 3.69 -4.75 12.35
C GLY A 18 3.70 -3.29 11.90
N GLU A 19 3.80 -3.05 10.60
CA GLU A 19 3.73 -1.69 10.07
C GLU A 19 2.32 -1.12 10.24
N LYS A 20 2.25 0.15 10.56
CA LYS A 20 0.96 0.84 10.72
C LYS A 20 0.56 1.47 9.40
N ILE A 21 -0.28 0.77 8.67
CA ILE A 21 -0.75 1.22 7.37
C ILE A 21 -2.27 1.21 7.35
N TYR A 22 -2.85 2.33 6.95
CA TYR A 22 -4.30 2.48 6.85
C TYR A 22 -4.71 2.51 5.40
N GLN A 23 -5.47 1.52 4.98
CA GLN A 23 -5.96 1.40 3.61
C GLN A 23 -7.17 2.30 3.40
N GLY A 24 -7.11 3.14 2.36
CA GLY A 24 -8.21 4.00 1.99
C GLY A 24 -9.19 3.31 1.04
N ASN A 25 -10.08 4.10 0.44
CA ASN A 25 -11.10 3.59 -0.48
C ASN A 25 -10.73 3.75 -1.96
N GLU A 26 -9.67 4.48 -2.23
CA GLU A 26 -9.24 4.72 -3.61
C GLU A 26 -8.45 3.54 -4.13
N ILE A 27 -8.72 3.16 -5.37
CA ILE A 27 -8.04 2.07 -6.06
C ILE A 27 -7.58 2.58 -7.40
N ASP A 28 -6.37 2.23 -7.80
CA ASP A 28 -5.82 2.61 -9.09
C ASP A 28 -4.85 1.55 -9.58
N GLU A 29 -4.87 1.28 -10.87
CA GLU A 29 -3.91 0.35 -11.46
C GLU A 29 -2.64 1.13 -11.77
N ARG A 30 -1.60 0.85 -11.02
CA ARG A 30 -0.36 1.60 -11.11
C ARG A 30 0.79 0.79 -10.49
N GLU A 31 1.99 1.33 -10.59
CA GLU A 31 3.15 0.70 -10.00
C GLU A 31 3.07 0.75 -8.47
N CYS A 32 3.22 -0.40 -7.84
CA CYS A 32 3.26 -0.48 -6.38
C CYS A 32 4.56 0.17 -5.87
N GLU A 33 4.44 1.04 -4.88
CA GLU A 33 5.59 1.76 -4.35
C GLU A 33 6.51 0.87 -3.51
N ALA A 34 6.08 -0.30 -3.13
CA ALA A 34 6.89 -1.22 -2.34
C ALA A 34 7.60 -2.27 -3.19
N CYS A 35 6.89 -2.94 -4.07
CA CYS A 35 7.49 -4.01 -4.87
C CYS A 35 7.82 -3.59 -6.30
N GLY A 36 7.29 -2.48 -6.76
CA GLY A 36 7.57 -1.96 -8.10
C GLY A 36 6.82 -2.65 -9.23
N GLU A 37 5.91 -3.54 -8.93
CA GLU A 37 5.13 -4.21 -9.95
C GLU A 37 3.85 -3.44 -10.26
N ILE A 38 3.43 -3.48 -11.53
CA ILE A 38 2.19 -2.83 -11.94
C ILE A 38 1.02 -3.77 -11.65
N ASP A 39 0.13 -3.32 -10.78
CA ASP A 39 -1.02 -4.10 -10.36
C ASP A 39 -2.06 -3.15 -9.77
N THR A 40 -3.19 -3.69 -9.38
CA THR A 40 -4.21 -2.91 -8.68
C THR A 40 -3.65 -2.50 -7.32
N CYS A 41 -3.49 -1.20 -7.13
CA CYS A 41 -2.95 -0.64 -5.89
C CYS A 41 -4.03 0.10 -5.12
N TYR A 42 -3.87 0.13 -3.82
CA TYR A 42 -4.79 0.82 -2.92
C TYR A 42 -4.09 2.02 -2.33
N GLU A 43 -4.85 3.11 -2.21
CA GLU A 43 -4.35 4.28 -1.51
C GLU A 43 -4.18 3.95 -0.03
N CYS A 44 -2.99 4.16 0.48
CA CYS A 44 -2.68 3.86 1.89
C CYS A 44 -2.04 5.06 2.54
N ILE A 45 -2.28 5.19 3.84
CA ILE A 45 -1.62 6.20 4.66
C ILE A 45 -0.67 5.45 5.58
N LYS A 46 0.60 5.77 5.50
CA LYS A 46 1.60 5.19 6.38
C LYS A 46 1.91 6.18 7.49
N GLU A 47 1.80 5.71 8.72
CA GLU A 47 2.13 6.51 9.89
C GLU A 47 3.58 6.25 10.29
N ASP A 48 4.32 7.32 10.45
CA ASP A 48 5.74 7.24 10.86
C ASP A 48 5.89 7.16 12.37
#